data_8c7f1a27567881f6d8b6a5c4c8e89799
#
_entry.id   8c7f1a27567881f6d8b6a5c4c8e89799
#
_cell.length_a   1.000
_cell.length_b   1.000
_cell.length_c   1.000
_cell.angle_alpha   90.00
_cell.angle_beta   90.00
_cell.angle_gamma   90.00
#
_symmetry.space_group_name_H-M   'P 1'
#
loop_
_entity.id
_entity.type
_entity.pdbx_description
1 polymer ?
#
loop_
_entity_poly.entity_id
_entity_poly.type
_entity_poly.pdbx_seq_one_letter_code
_entity_poly.pdbx_strand_id
1 'polypeptide(L)'
;MRIYNISPITTINNKHSVNTAFQSRISKKAAADLRVFYHHVYEYKKGIRNLVLTTEKAEHKNLIKERLENEHIAYKIDEINGKNINVYFGANECVDVIKTINPNLSELTAEEDFILGILLGYDRVKQCTRYMRIKNGDLKIGRHGEP
;
A
#
# COMPACT_ATOMS: atom_id res chain seq x y z
N MET A 1 16.72 -54.98 26.55
CA MET A 1 15.62 -54.01 26.42
C MET A 1 16.25 -52.60 26.37
N ARG A 2 16.31 -52.03 25.16
CA ARG A 2 16.90 -50.68 24.98
C ARG A 2 15.81 -49.67 25.00
N ILE A 3 15.81 -48.74 25.96
CA ILE A 3 14.87 -47.64 26.03
C ILE A 3 15.42 -46.49 25.17
N TYR A 4 14.74 -46.18 24.09
CA TYR A 4 15.06 -45.00 23.30
C TYR A 4 14.41 -43.77 23.93
N ASN A 5 15.23 -42.90 24.48
CA ASN A 5 14.82 -41.58 24.93
C ASN A 5 14.51 -40.71 23.69
N ILE A 6 13.26 -40.42 23.45
CA ILE A 6 12.84 -39.44 22.47
C ILE A 6 12.75 -38.11 23.20
N SER A 7 13.71 -37.22 22.95
CA SER A 7 13.64 -35.83 23.39
C SER A 7 12.53 -35.09 22.63
N PRO A 8 11.71 -34.28 23.31
CA PRO A 8 10.69 -33.51 22.63
C PRO A 8 11.35 -32.41 21.77
N ILE A 9 11.01 -32.40 20.49
CA ILE A 9 11.36 -31.30 19.58
C ILE A 9 10.62 -30.05 20.03
N THR A 10 11.34 -29.14 20.64
CA THR A 10 10.82 -27.80 21.00
C THR A 10 10.65 -27.01 19.70
N THR A 11 9.44 -26.94 19.19
CA THR A 11 9.09 -26.04 18.10
C THR A 11 9.15 -24.60 18.64
N ILE A 12 10.29 -23.96 18.44
CA ILE A 12 10.46 -22.55 18.79
C ILE A 12 9.60 -21.73 17.81
N ASN A 13 8.56 -21.11 18.35
CA ASN A 13 7.70 -20.18 17.65
C ASN A 13 8.48 -18.91 17.22
N ASN A 14 9.03 -18.93 16.01
CA ASN A 14 9.92 -17.88 15.52
C ASN A 14 9.16 -16.60 15.01
N LYS A 15 7.84 -16.51 15.25
CA LYS A 15 7.03 -15.36 14.80
C LYS A 15 7.23 -14.09 15.63
N HIS A 16 7.66 -14.18 16.89
CA HIS A 16 7.92 -12.99 17.74
C HIS A 16 9.29 -12.36 17.52
N SER A 17 10.28 -13.13 17.08
CA SER A 17 11.66 -12.67 16.90
C SER A 17 11.83 -11.73 15.68
N VAL A 18 11.04 -11.93 14.62
CA VAL A 18 11.16 -11.14 13.39
C VAL A 18 10.61 -9.73 13.58
N ASN A 19 9.52 -9.57 14.34
CA ASN A 19 8.91 -8.25 14.60
C ASN A 19 9.78 -7.37 15.51
N THR A 20 10.47 -7.94 16.48
CA THR A 20 11.34 -7.20 17.41
C THR A 20 12.62 -6.73 16.71
N ALA A 21 13.21 -7.55 15.83
CA ALA A 21 14.40 -7.17 15.06
C ALA A 21 14.09 -6.07 14.02
N PHE A 22 12.89 -6.05 13.42
CA PHE A 22 12.45 -5.02 12.52
C PHE A 22 12.26 -3.67 13.24
N GLN A 23 11.61 -3.67 14.40
CA GLN A 23 11.36 -2.43 15.16
C GLN A 23 12.65 -1.82 15.74
N SER A 24 13.66 -2.61 16.05
CA SER A 24 14.93 -2.10 16.57
C SER A 24 15.79 -1.37 15.51
N ARG A 25 15.51 -1.60 14.21
CA ARG A 25 16.24 -0.98 13.09
C ARG A 25 15.66 0.35 12.62
N ILE A 26 14.45 0.69 13.07
CA ILE A 26 13.78 1.91 12.64
C ILE A 26 14.22 3.08 13.51
N SER A 27 14.83 4.11 12.92
CA SER A 27 15.12 5.35 13.64
C SER A 27 13.81 6.01 14.13
N LYS A 28 13.87 6.78 15.22
CA LYS A 28 12.71 7.54 15.73
C LYS A 28 12.10 8.45 14.66
N LYS A 29 12.94 9.03 13.79
CA LYS A 29 12.50 9.86 12.67
C LYS A 29 11.71 9.04 11.66
N ALA A 30 12.25 7.90 11.22
CA ALA A 30 11.56 7.03 10.25
C ALA A 30 10.23 6.51 10.80
N ALA A 31 10.16 6.17 12.09
CA ALA A 31 8.92 5.75 12.74
C ALA A 31 7.87 6.86 12.74
N ALA A 32 8.27 8.11 12.98
CA ALA A 32 7.37 9.26 12.92
C ALA A 32 6.89 9.54 11.50
N ASP A 33 7.80 9.53 10.52
CA ASP A 33 7.49 9.74 9.10
C ASP A 33 6.51 8.68 8.56
N LEU A 34 6.70 7.42 8.94
CA LEU A 34 5.90 6.28 8.46
C LEU A 34 4.63 6.00 9.27
N ARG A 35 4.27 6.85 10.24
CA ARG A 35 3.10 6.63 11.09
C ARG A 35 1.79 6.46 10.29
N VAL A 36 1.59 7.29 9.27
CA VAL A 36 0.41 7.22 8.40
C VAL A 36 0.41 5.94 7.58
N PHE A 37 1.55 5.55 7.01
CA PHE A 37 1.70 4.29 6.30
C PHE A 37 1.35 3.08 7.20
N TYR A 38 1.86 3.03 8.43
CA TYR A 38 1.53 1.94 9.37
C TYR A 38 0.06 1.91 9.75
N HIS A 39 -0.58 3.08 9.87
CA HIS A 39 -2.01 3.16 10.10
C HIS A 39 -2.80 2.56 8.93
N HIS A 40 -2.43 2.86 7.70
CA HIS A 40 -3.06 2.27 6.51
C HIS A 40 -2.84 0.76 6.41
N VAL A 41 -1.67 0.24 6.78
CA VAL A 41 -1.44 -1.21 6.88
C VAL A 41 -2.40 -1.84 7.88
N TYR A 42 -2.62 -1.20 9.03
CA TYR A 42 -3.59 -1.65 10.02
C TYR A 42 -5.02 -1.64 9.46
N GLU A 43 -5.47 -0.57 8.80
CA GLU A 43 -6.79 -0.48 8.16
C GLU A 43 -7.02 -1.61 7.14
N TYR A 44 -6.03 -1.87 6.30
CA TYR A 44 -6.09 -2.98 5.35
C TYR A 44 -6.24 -4.32 6.06
N LYS A 45 -5.41 -4.60 7.06
CA LYS A 45 -5.47 -5.85 7.85
C LYS A 45 -6.79 -6.04 8.60
N LYS A 46 -7.48 -4.97 8.92
CA LYS A 46 -8.83 -4.97 9.52
C LYS A 46 -9.95 -5.11 8.48
N GLY A 47 -9.63 -5.17 7.20
CA GLY A 47 -10.64 -5.28 6.13
C GLY A 47 -11.42 -4.00 5.88
N ILE A 48 -10.94 -2.85 6.38
CA ILE A 48 -11.59 -1.54 6.17
C ILE A 48 -11.40 -1.07 4.74
N ARG A 49 -10.25 -1.39 4.13
CA ARG A 49 -9.87 -1.02 2.76
C ARG A 49 -9.34 -2.23 2.01
N ASN A 50 -9.69 -2.36 0.73
CA ASN A 50 -9.16 -3.39 -0.15
C ASN A 50 -7.91 -2.93 -0.89
N LEU A 51 -7.78 -1.63 -1.13
CA LEU A 51 -6.61 -0.98 -1.74
C LEU A 51 -6.31 0.31 -1.00
N VAL A 52 -5.04 0.56 -0.77
CA VAL A 52 -4.50 1.82 -0.23
C VAL A 52 -3.54 2.42 -1.24
N LEU A 53 -3.61 3.74 -1.39
CA LEU A 53 -2.59 4.56 -2.03
C LEU A 53 -2.09 5.57 -0.99
N THR A 54 -0.78 5.60 -0.75
CA THR A 54 -0.13 6.61 0.09
C THR A 54 1.12 7.13 -0.60
N THR A 55 1.43 8.40 -0.38
CA THR A 55 2.65 9.03 -0.89
C THR A 55 3.65 9.16 0.26
N GLU A 56 4.81 8.56 0.07
CA GLU A 56 5.85 8.47 1.10
C GLU A 56 7.18 9.03 0.56
N LYS A 57 8.12 9.31 1.46
CA LYS A 57 9.48 9.71 1.07
C LYS A 57 10.23 8.52 0.47
N ALA A 58 10.95 8.75 -0.63
CA ALA A 58 11.72 7.71 -1.32
C ALA A 58 12.80 7.07 -0.43
N GLU A 59 13.34 7.81 0.56
CA GLU A 59 14.31 7.29 1.53
C GLU A 59 13.78 6.11 2.36
N HIS A 60 12.46 5.99 2.51
CA HIS A 60 11.81 4.92 3.28
C HIS A 60 11.36 3.73 2.42
N LYS A 61 11.64 3.73 1.10
CA LYS A 61 11.22 2.68 0.16
C LYS A 61 11.56 1.27 0.65
N ASN A 62 12.77 1.05 1.14
CA ASN A 62 13.21 -0.26 1.60
C ASN A 62 12.47 -0.72 2.86
N LEU A 63 12.23 0.18 3.83
CA LEU A 63 11.47 -0.13 5.04
C LEU A 63 10.00 -0.48 4.72
N ILE A 64 9.39 0.28 3.80
CA ILE A 64 8.03 0.04 3.33
C ILE A 64 7.93 -1.32 2.65
N LYS A 65 8.85 -1.61 1.72
CA LYS A 65 8.93 -2.87 0.99
C LYS A 65 9.08 -4.05 1.95
N GLU A 66 10.07 -3.99 2.85
CA GLU A 66 10.31 -5.02 3.86
C GLU A 66 9.05 -5.27 4.73
N ARG A 67 8.36 -4.19 5.13
CA ARG A 67 7.13 -4.31 5.91
C ARG A 67 6.03 -5.03 5.16
N LEU A 68 5.76 -4.66 3.91
CA LEU A 68 4.70 -5.26 3.09
C LEU A 68 5.01 -6.72 2.76
N GLU A 69 6.28 -7.04 2.45
CA GLU A 69 6.73 -8.42 2.20
C GLU A 69 6.60 -9.30 3.45
N ASN A 70 7.00 -8.82 4.62
CA ASN A 70 6.85 -9.56 5.88
C ASN A 70 5.39 -9.81 6.28
N GLU A 71 4.48 -8.94 5.89
CA GLU A 71 3.04 -9.10 6.13
C GLU A 71 2.33 -9.84 4.98
N HIS A 72 3.07 -10.27 3.94
CA HIS A 72 2.53 -10.92 2.74
C HIS A 72 1.45 -10.10 2.03
N ILE A 73 1.62 -8.78 2.00
CA ILE A 73 0.69 -7.84 1.35
C ILE A 73 1.21 -7.53 -0.04
N ALA A 74 0.35 -7.69 -1.07
CA ALA A 74 0.68 -7.29 -2.44
C ALA A 74 0.87 -5.78 -2.53
N TYR A 75 1.82 -5.35 -3.36
CA TYR A 75 2.11 -3.92 -3.51
C TYR A 75 2.67 -3.57 -4.90
N LYS A 76 2.60 -2.28 -5.22
CA LYS A 76 3.29 -1.61 -6.32
C LYS A 76 3.85 -0.30 -5.81
N ILE A 77 5.07 0.05 -6.20
CA ILE A 77 5.72 1.31 -5.84
C ILE A 77 6.13 2.03 -7.12
N ASP A 78 5.63 3.24 -7.32
CA ASP A 78 5.99 4.12 -8.42
C ASP A 78 6.78 5.33 -7.91
N GLU A 79 7.89 5.67 -8.54
CA GLU A 79 8.67 6.87 -8.23
C GLU A 79 8.03 8.10 -8.89
N ILE A 80 7.88 9.20 -8.12
CA ILE A 80 7.25 10.42 -8.61
C ILE A 80 8.31 11.42 -9.11
N ASN A 81 9.31 11.73 -8.29
CA ASN A 81 10.26 12.82 -8.54
C ASN A 81 11.62 12.62 -7.88
N GLY A 82 12.04 11.40 -7.64
CA GLY A 82 13.27 11.05 -6.94
C GLY A 82 13.26 11.34 -5.42
N LYS A 83 12.28 12.11 -4.91
CA LYS A 83 12.11 12.42 -3.48
C LYS A 83 10.94 11.67 -2.86
N ASN A 84 9.90 11.43 -3.63
CA ASN A 84 8.67 10.80 -3.19
C ASN A 84 8.33 9.59 -4.05
N ILE A 85 7.59 8.66 -3.44
CA ILE A 85 7.07 7.45 -4.08
C ILE A 85 5.58 7.34 -3.80
N ASN A 86 4.83 6.82 -4.77
CA ASN A 86 3.47 6.33 -4.57
C ASN A 86 3.53 4.85 -4.21
N VAL A 87 2.93 4.49 -3.11
CA VAL A 87 2.85 3.10 -2.63
C VAL A 87 1.40 2.66 -2.70
N TYR A 88 1.13 1.70 -3.58
CA TYR A 88 -0.16 1.00 -3.66
C TYR A 88 0.00 -0.34 -2.98
N PHE A 89 -0.91 -0.70 -2.09
CA PHE A 89 -0.91 -2.01 -1.47
C PHE A 89 -2.30 -2.45 -1.05
N GLY A 90 -2.52 -3.76 -1.00
CA GLY A 90 -3.81 -4.31 -0.60
C GLY A 90 -4.06 -5.70 -1.18
N ALA A 91 -5.31 -5.96 -1.56
CA ALA A 91 -5.70 -7.23 -2.17
C ALA A 91 -4.97 -7.45 -3.51
N ASN A 92 -4.56 -8.70 -3.77
CA ASN A 92 -3.80 -9.05 -4.97
C ASN A 92 -4.51 -8.59 -6.24
N GLU A 93 -5.82 -8.83 -6.34
CA GLU A 93 -6.65 -8.49 -7.49
C GLU A 93 -6.67 -6.98 -7.75
N CYS A 94 -6.74 -6.17 -6.68
CA CYS A 94 -6.70 -4.72 -6.78
C CYS A 94 -5.32 -4.22 -7.24
N VAL A 95 -4.25 -4.76 -6.66
CA VAL A 95 -2.88 -4.39 -7.03
C VAL A 95 -2.58 -4.81 -8.47
N ASP A 96 -3.07 -5.96 -8.93
CA ASP A 96 -2.89 -6.40 -10.32
C ASP A 96 -3.58 -5.46 -11.31
N VAL A 97 -4.77 -4.95 -11.01
CA VAL A 97 -5.41 -3.90 -11.82
C VAL A 97 -4.55 -2.62 -11.84
N ILE A 98 -4.02 -2.19 -10.68
CA ILE A 98 -3.16 -1.01 -10.60
C ILE A 98 -1.87 -1.14 -11.41
N LYS A 99 -1.33 -2.34 -11.57
CA LYS A 99 -0.16 -2.59 -12.43
C LYS A 99 -0.43 -2.32 -13.91
N THR A 100 -1.69 -2.36 -14.34
CA THR A 100 -2.10 -2.07 -15.73
C THR A 100 -2.36 -0.59 -16.01
N ILE A 101 -2.46 0.24 -14.96
CA ILE A 101 -2.75 1.67 -15.04
C ILE A 101 -1.45 2.46 -15.24
N ASN A 102 -1.54 3.61 -15.94
CA ASN A 102 -0.41 4.51 -16.10
C ASN A 102 0.18 4.91 -14.73
N PRO A 103 1.49 4.73 -14.50
CA PRO A 103 2.12 5.10 -13.23
C PRO A 103 2.09 6.61 -12.95
N ASN A 104 1.99 7.45 -13.99
CA ASN A 104 1.86 8.88 -13.85
C ASN A 104 0.39 9.27 -13.62
N LEU A 105 0.03 9.59 -12.37
CA LEU A 105 -1.34 9.94 -12.00
C LEU A 105 -1.88 11.19 -12.72
N SER A 106 -1.03 12.05 -13.26
CA SER A 106 -1.44 13.24 -14.02
C SER A 106 -1.79 12.93 -15.49
N GLU A 107 -1.45 11.74 -15.95
CA GLU A 107 -1.64 11.29 -17.35
C GLU A 107 -2.65 10.14 -17.46
N LEU A 108 -3.41 9.86 -16.40
CA LEU A 108 -4.45 8.84 -16.44
C LEU A 108 -5.51 9.18 -17.50
N THR A 109 -6.05 8.17 -18.15
CA THR A 109 -7.31 8.32 -18.90
C THR A 109 -8.48 8.52 -17.94
N ALA A 110 -9.62 8.98 -18.43
CA ALA A 110 -10.83 9.13 -17.62
C ALA A 110 -11.25 7.78 -16.98
N GLU A 111 -11.09 6.71 -17.74
CA GLU A 111 -11.40 5.34 -17.33
C GLU A 111 -10.44 4.87 -16.22
N GLU A 112 -9.14 5.11 -16.36
CA GLU A 112 -8.14 4.76 -15.35
C GLU A 112 -8.35 5.55 -14.05
N ASP A 113 -8.62 6.85 -14.12
CA ASP A 113 -8.96 7.69 -12.96
C ASP A 113 -10.22 7.18 -12.25
N PHE A 114 -11.24 6.79 -12.99
CA PHE A 114 -12.47 6.22 -12.46
C PHE A 114 -12.21 4.88 -11.76
N ILE A 115 -11.48 3.96 -12.41
CA ILE A 115 -11.12 2.65 -11.84
C ILE A 115 -10.34 2.84 -10.54
N LEU A 116 -9.33 3.69 -10.56
CA LEU A 116 -8.51 3.98 -9.36
C LEU A 116 -9.37 4.50 -8.21
N GLY A 117 -10.24 5.47 -8.47
CA GLY A 117 -11.13 6.05 -7.46
C GLY A 117 -12.07 5.03 -6.84
N ILE A 118 -12.64 4.13 -7.65
CA ILE A 118 -13.50 3.04 -7.16
C ILE A 118 -12.71 2.04 -6.31
N LEU A 119 -11.51 1.64 -6.74
CA LEU A 119 -10.66 0.71 -5.99
C LEU A 119 -10.18 1.29 -4.66
N LEU A 120 -9.95 2.59 -4.58
CA LEU A 120 -9.59 3.30 -3.34
C LEU A 120 -10.78 3.45 -2.38
N GLY A 121 -11.98 3.06 -2.79
CA GLY A 121 -13.20 3.13 -1.96
C GLY A 121 -13.83 4.50 -1.89
N TYR A 122 -13.59 5.37 -2.86
CA TYR A 122 -14.24 6.69 -2.93
C TYR A 122 -15.74 6.54 -3.24
N ASP A 123 -16.51 7.58 -2.90
CA ASP A 123 -17.95 7.61 -3.16
C ASP A 123 -18.25 7.41 -4.66
N ARG A 124 -19.05 6.38 -4.96
CA ARG A 124 -19.33 5.97 -6.33
C ARG A 124 -20.05 7.04 -7.14
N VAL A 125 -20.99 7.77 -6.55
CA VAL A 125 -21.74 8.82 -7.24
C VAL A 125 -20.81 9.99 -7.59
N LYS A 126 -19.96 10.38 -6.65
CA LYS A 126 -18.94 11.42 -6.89
C LYS A 126 -17.94 10.99 -7.96
N GLN A 127 -17.52 9.71 -7.98
CA GLN A 127 -16.64 9.21 -9.03
C GLN A 127 -17.30 9.20 -10.41
N CYS A 128 -18.57 8.83 -10.51
CA CYS A 128 -19.33 8.94 -11.76
C CYS A 128 -19.42 10.39 -12.23
N THR A 129 -19.74 11.32 -11.34
CA THR A 129 -19.80 12.76 -11.68
C THR A 129 -18.44 13.27 -12.16
N ARG A 130 -17.36 12.91 -11.46
CA ARG A 130 -15.99 13.24 -11.85
C ARG A 130 -15.64 12.69 -13.24
N TYR A 131 -15.92 11.41 -13.48
CA TYR A 131 -15.70 10.77 -14.78
C TYR A 131 -16.38 11.51 -15.92
N MET A 132 -17.67 11.84 -15.77
CA MET A 132 -18.42 12.58 -16.78
C MET A 132 -17.85 13.98 -17.04
N ARG A 133 -17.42 14.70 -16.00
CA ARG A 133 -16.76 16.00 -16.14
C ARG A 133 -15.44 15.91 -16.91
N ILE A 134 -14.65 14.86 -16.68
CA ILE A 134 -13.41 14.61 -17.44
C ILE A 134 -13.74 14.29 -18.90
N LYS A 135 -14.71 13.41 -19.16
CA LYS A 135 -15.13 13.02 -20.53
C LYS A 135 -15.68 14.19 -21.34
N ASN A 136 -16.38 15.11 -20.68
CA ASN A 136 -16.93 16.31 -21.30
C ASN A 136 -15.90 17.44 -21.47
N GLY A 137 -14.68 17.30 -20.94
CA GLY A 137 -13.65 18.32 -20.99
C GLY A 137 -13.77 19.43 -19.94
N ASP A 138 -14.71 19.31 -18.99
CA ASP A 138 -14.95 20.29 -17.92
C ASP A 138 -13.93 20.19 -16.78
N LEU A 139 -13.20 19.08 -16.72
CA LEU A 139 -12.19 18.79 -15.70
C LEU A 139 -10.96 18.13 -16.31
N LYS A 140 -9.75 18.58 -15.90
CA LYS A 140 -8.49 17.92 -16.26
C LYS A 140 -7.99 17.05 -15.09
N ILE A 141 -7.46 15.88 -15.42
CA ILE A 141 -6.80 15.00 -14.45
C ILE A 141 -5.49 15.68 -13.97
N GLY A 142 -5.14 15.52 -12.71
CA GLY A 142 -3.88 16.05 -12.14
C GLY A 142 -4.01 17.39 -11.38
N ARG A 143 -5.20 18.00 -11.33
CA ARG A 143 -5.44 19.11 -10.37
C ARG A 143 -6.02 18.53 -9.08
N HIS A 144 -5.15 18.18 -8.14
CA HIS A 144 -5.54 17.95 -6.76
C HIS A 144 -5.83 19.32 -6.11
N GLY A 145 -7.07 19.55 -5.78
CA GLY A 145 -7.51 20.67 -4.98
C GLY A 145 -8.60 21.49 -5.64
N GLU A 146 -9.84 20.95 -5.62
CA GLU A 146 -11.04 21.76 -5.38
C GLU A 146 -12.18 20.84 -4.95
N PRO A 147 -13.00 21.27 -3.98
CA PRO A 147 -14.02 20.46 -3.31
C PRO A 147 -15.16 20.03 -4.23
#